data_fc4efadfa27ecf613a15ce778fc5dfdb
#
_entry.id   fc4efadfa27ecf613a15ce778fc5dfdb
#
_cell.length_a   1.000
_cell.length_b   1.000
_cell.length_c   1.000
_cell.angle_alpha   90.00
_cell.angle_beta   90.00
_cell.angle_gamma   90.00
#
_symmetry.space_group_name_H-M   'P 1'
#
loop_
_entity.id
_entity.type
_entity.pdbx_description
1 polymer ?
#
loop_
_entity_poly.entity_id
_entity_poly.type
_entity_poly.pdbx_seq_one_letter_code
_entity_poly.pdbx_strand_id
1 'polypeptide(L)'
;MIKFLVFSDLHYDDTEDGDKRIDSILANAQSRQLDFIVSLGDLCKPIQSNRKVLEKFHSLGVPFYPVIGNHETDEFDLNAIVKFYSLSAPYYSVSYDNYKLIFMNTCYLTENGIEKSYYKRNFKHNTSVYPVVPIDEIRWLSNELNDGKKCIIFSHHSFVNEFPNRGVSNKLVMQELFRDNSVLLCLNGHDHGDSFACVDDVSYMTVNSANYAWLGTQIASSKTLMEKYSYLQGMLQYAQAMSAYIEIDGHEIRIFGEEGSYLSVTPDDIALYDYKWNGVSIKPQISSHRVPLKLFD
;
A
#
# COMPACT_ATOMS: atom_id res chain seq x y z
N MET A 1 -16.90 -12.99 10.48
CA MET A 1 -15.40 -13.03 10.40
C MET A 1 -15.04 -12.82 8.95
N ILE A 2 -14.11 -11.91 8.65
CA ILE A 2 -13.51 -11.76 7.31
C ILE A 2 -12.05 -12.13 7.35
N LYS A 3 -11.54 -12.69 6.25
CA LYS A 3 -10.20 -13.21 6.10
C LYS A 3 -9.63 -12.80 4.74
N PHE A 4 -8.52 -12.12 4.72
CA PHE A 4 -7.94 -11.67 3.47
C PHE A 4 -6.42 -11.64 3.48
N LEU A 5 -5.84 -11.69 2.30
CA LEU A 5 -4.42 -11.49 2.11
C LEU A 5 -4.19 -10.10 1.54
N VAL A 6 -3.18 -9.41 2.05
CA VAL A 6 -2.77 -8.09 1.59
C VAL A 6 -1.28 -8.07 1.31
N PHE A 7 -0.90 -7.40 0.23
CA PHE A 7 0.49 -7.12 -0.14
C PHE A 7 0.59 -5.76 -0.81
N SER A 8 1.79 -5.25 -0.97
CA SER A 8 2.04 -3.93 -1.55
C SER A 8 3.31 -3.88 -2.38
N ASP A 9 3.40 -2.91 -3.28
CA ASP A 9 4.66 -2.50 -3.93
C ASP A 9 5.42 -3.69 -4.53
N LEU A 10 4.71 -4.49 -5.34
CA LEU A 10 5.32 -5.62 -6.04
C LEU A 10 6.30 -5.16 -7.12
N HIS A 11 5.99 -4.03 -7.80
CA HIS A 11 6.82 -3.48 -8.87
C HIS A 11 7.23 -4.55 -9.88
N TYR A 12 6.23 -5.24 -10.42
CA TYR A 12 6.43 -6.40 -11.30
C TYR A 12 7.41 -6.15 -12.45
N ASP A 13 7.39 -4.93 -13.00
CA ASP A 13 8.21 -4.56 -14.16
C ASP A 13 9.64 -4.11 -13.79
N ASP A 14 9.93 -3.91 -12.50
CA ASP A 14 11.20 -3.40 -12.01
C ASP A 14 12.14 -4.50 -11.50
N THR A 15 11.74 -5.77 -11.64
CA THR A 15 12.49 -6.94 -11.18
C THR A 15 12.46 -8.06 -12.22
N GLU A 16 13.57 -8.83 -12.31
CA GLU A 16 13.66 -9.97 -13.21
C GLU A 16 12.85 -11.18 -12.72
N ASP A 17 12.53 -11.23 -11.42
CA ASP A 17 11.83 -12.35 -10.77
C ASP A 17 10.35 -12.08 -10.47
N GLY A 18 9.73 -11.08 -11.12
CA GLY A 18 8.34 -10.67 -10.88
C GLY A 18 7.34 -11.82 -10.92
N ASP A 19 7.46 -12.75 -11.88
CA ASP A 19 6.60 -13.94 -11.94
C ASP A 19 6.76 -14.84 -10.71
N LYS A 20 7.98 -15.07 -10.22
CA LYS A 20 8.25 -15.87 -9.02
C LYS A 20 7.67 -15.23 -7.77
N ARG A 21 7.72 -13.90 -7.68
CA ARG A 21 7.13 -13.13 -6.57
C ARG A 21 5.63 -13.28 -6.53
N ILE A 22 4.96 -13.16 -7.68
CA ILE A 22 3.53 -13.42 -7.79
C ILE A 22 3.22 -14.86 -7.37
N ASP A 23 3.95 -15.84 -7.89
CA ASP A 23 3.71 -17.26 -7.59
C ASP A 23 3.89 -17.54 -6.07
N SER A 24 4.82 -16.86 -5.39
CA SER A 24 4.97 -16.93 -3.93
C SER A 24 3.75 -16.35 -3.19
N ILE A 25 3.26 -15.18 -3.60
CA ILE A 25 2.05 -14.57 -3.01
C ILE A 25 0.83 -15.48 -3.23
N LEU A 26 0.69 -16.05 -4.44
CA LEU A 26 -0.41 -16.98 -4.76
C LEU A 26 -0.34 -18.27 -3.95
N ALA A 27 0.86 -18.81 -3.72
CA ALA A 27 1.05 -19.97 -2.86
C ALA A 27 0.62 -19.71 -1.41
N ASN A 28 0.98 -18.53 -0.87
CA ASN A 28 0.51 -18.08 0.44
C ASN A 28 -1.01 -17.98 0.47
N ALA A 29 -1.61 -17.39 -0.56
CA ALA A 29 -3.07 -17.26 -0.68
C ALA A 29 -3.77 -18.64 -0.73
N GLN A 30 -3.25 -19.57 -1.51
CA GLN A 30 -3.82 -20.92 -1.65
C GLN A 30 -3.73 -21.78 -0.38
N SER A 31 -2.75 -21.49 0.48
CA SER A 31 -2.58 -22.21 1.76
C SER A 31 -3.61 -21.84 2.82
N ARG A 32 -4.47 -20.85 2.55
CA ARG A 32 -5.42 -20.26 3.51
C ARG A 32 -6.83 -20.17 2.92
N GLN A 33 -7.83 -20.10 3.79
CA GLN A 33 -9.17 -19.71 3.37
C GLN A 33 -9.23 -18.19 3.32
N LEU A 34 -9.50 -17.63 2.15
CA LEU A 34 -9.60 -16.20 1.94
C LEU A 34 -10.99 -15.83 1.41
N ASP A 35 -11.49 -14.69 1.85
CA ASP A 35 -12.65 -14.03 1.28
C ASP A 35 -12.26 -13.17 0.08
N PHE A 36 -11.06 -12.55 0.11
CA PHE A 36 -10.52 -11.72 -0.97
C PHE A 36 -9.01 -11.49 -0.81
N ILE A 37 -8.41 -10.87 -1.83
CA ILE A 37 -6.99 -10.45 -1.85
C ILE A 37 -6.93 -8.95 -2.20
N VAL A 38 -6.01 -8.22 -1.57
CA VAL A 38 -5.80 -6.79 -1.83
C VAL A 38 -4.35 -6.51 -2.22
N SER A 39 -4.16 -5.73 -3.29
CA SER A 39 -2.91 -5.05 -3.60
C SER A 39 -3.03 -3.58 -3.22
N LEU A 40 -2.10 -3.06 -2.42
CA LEU A 40 -2.11 -1.67 -1.95
C LEU A 40 -1.42 -0.68 -2.91
N GLY A 41 -1.35 -1.03 -4.20
CA GLY A 41 -0.76 -0.20 -5.25
C GLY A 41 0.65 -0.61 -5.64
N ASP A 42 1.15 0.04 -6.69
CA ASP A 42 2.45 -0.22 -7.29
C ASP A 42 2.63 -1.71 -7.64
N LEU A 43 1.57 -2.29 -8.26
CA LEU A 43 1.55 -3.69 -8.66
C LEU A 43 2.35 -3.92 -9.94
N CYS A 44 1.98 -3.25 -11.02
CA CYS A 44 2.62 -3.37 -12.32
C CYS A 44 2.22 -2.21 -13.25
N LYS A 45 2.98 -1.99 -14.31
CA LYS A 45 2.58 -1.03 -15.35
C LYS A 45 1.27 -1.45 -16.01
N PRO A 46 0.30 -0.51 -16.21
CA PRO A 46 -1.01 -0.82 -16.78
C PRO A 46 -0.96 -1.00 -18.31
N ILE A 47 -0.16 -1.96 -18.77
CA ILE A 47 0.02 -2.33 -20.18
C ILE A 47 -0.58 -3.70 -20.49
N GLN A 48 -0.89 -3.94 -21.77
CA GLN A 48 -1.56 -5.16 -22.19
C GLN A 48 -0.80 -6.44 -21.82
N SER A 49 0.52 -6.44 -21.91
CA SER A 49 1.36 -7.60 -21.55
C SER A 49 1.25 -7.99 -20.06
N ASN A 50 0.88 -7.05 -19.19
CA ASN A 50 0.75 -7.27 -17.75
C ASN A 50 -0.67 -7.72 -17.33
N ARG A 51 -1.62 -7.86 -18.27
CA ARG A 51 -2.91 -8.49 -17.99
C ARG A 51 -2.77 -9.87 -17.36
N LYS A 52 -1.75 -10.62 -17.76
CA LYS A 52 -1.42 -11.92 -17.17
C LYS A 52 -1.22 -11.87 -15.64
N VAL A 53 -0.76 -10.73 -15.10
CA VAL A 53 -0.60 -10.53 -13.65
C VAL A 53 -1.96 -10.56 -12.97
N LEU A 54 -2.94 -9.84 -13.51
CA LEU A 54 -4.32 -9.83 -12.98
C LEU A 54 -4.97 -11.21 -13.14
N GLU A 55 -4.78 -11.86 -14.29
CA GLU A 55 -5.31 -13.20 -14.58
C GLU A 55 -4.81 -14.23 -13.55
N LYS A 56 -3.54 -14.15 -13.14
CA LYS A 56 -2.99 -15.01 -12.08
C LYS A 56 -3.75 -14.84 -10.76
N PHE A 57 -4.01 -13.60 -10.30
CA PHE A 57 -4.78 -13.36 -9.07
C PHE A 57 -6.24 -13.80 -9.22
N HIS A 58 -6.89 -13.53 -10.34
CA HIS A 58 -8.27 -13.96 -10.61
C HIS A 58 -8.41 -15.50 -10.69
N SER A 59 -7.34 -16.21 -11.06
CA SER A 59 -7.36 -17.70 -11.13
C SER A 59 -7.55 -18.40 -9.78
N LEU A 60 -7.35 -17.67 -8.67
CA LEU A 60 -7.60 -18.19 -7.33
C LEU A 60 -9.09 -18.34 -6.98
N GLY A 61 -9.99 -17.77 -7.80
CA GLY A 61 -11.44 -17.87 -7.59
C GLY A 61 -11.97 -17.05 -6.42
N VAL A 62 -11.16 -16.16 -5.84
CA VAL A 62 -11.57 -15.16 -4.84
C VAL A 62 -11.43 -13.76 -5.44
N PRO A 63 -12.23 -12.77 -4.99
CA PRO A 63 -12.12 -11.39 -5.44
C PRO A 63 -10.70 -10.83 -5.23
N PHE A 64 -10.20 -10.09 -6.22
CA PHE A 64 -8.96 -9.34 -6.14
C PHE A 64 -9.26 -7.85 -6.25
N TYR A 65 -8.84 -7.07 -5.27
CA TYR A 65 -9.11 -5.64 -5.15
C TYR A 65 -7.79 -4.85 -5.21
N PRO A 66 -7.48 -4.18 -6.32
CA PRO A 66 -6.32 -3.32 -6.45
C PRO A 66 -6.61 -1.90 -5.97
N VAL A 67 -5.66 -1.31 -5.23
CA VAL A 67 -5.52 0.12 -5.01
C VAL A 67 -4.59 0.68 -6.09
N ILE A 68 -4.78 1.93 -6.49
CA ILE A 68 -3.91 2.62 -7.44
C ILE A 68 -2.72 3.21 -6.66
N GLY A 69 -1.49 2.85 -7.07
CA GLY A 69 -0.26 3.44 -6.57
C GLY A 69 0.29 4.55 -7.48
N ASN A 70 1.36 5.19 -7.07
CA ASN A 70 1.93 6.29 -7.84
C ASN A 70 2.68 5.82 -9.10
N HIS A 71 3.22 4.61 -9.11
CA HIS A 71 3.96 4.09 -10.26
C HIS A 71 3.06 3.63 -11.40
N GLU A 72 1.80 3.24 -11.15
CA GLU A 72 0.82 3.07 -12.22
C GLU A 72 0.60 4.38 -13.00
N THR A 73 0.79 5.53 -12.35
CA THR A 73 0.56 6.86 -12.96
C THR A 73 1.80 7.44 -13.67
N ASP A 74 2.95 6.78 -13.59
CA ASP A 74 4.21 7.27 -14.17
C ASP A 74 4.11 7.56 -15.67
N GLU A 75 3.34 6.75 -16.40
CA GLU A 75 3.15 6.89 -17.85
C GLU A 75 1.66 6.96 -18.26
N PHE A 76 0.73 6.59 -17.37
CA PHE A 76 -0.68 6.40 -17.67
C PHE A 76 -1.57 7.35 -16.85
N ASP A 77 -2.66 7.81 -17.45
CA ASP A 77 -3.69 8.56 -16.74
C ASP A 77 -4.65 7.64 -15.98
N LEU A 78 -5.44 8.21 -15.07
CA LEU A 78 -6.38 7.44 -14.25
C LEU A 78 -7.39 6.65 -15.09
N ASN A 79 -7.84 7.15 -16.23
CA ASN A 79 -8.80 6.44 -17.08
C ASN A 79 -8.20 5.15 -17.65
N ALA A 80 -6.95 5.20 -18.09
CA ALA A 80 -6.21 4.04 -18.58
C ALA A 80 -6.01 3.00 -17.44
N ILE A 81 -5.69 3.45 -16.23
CA ILE A 81 -5.47 2.59 -15.06
C ILE A 81 -6.78 1.94 -14.62
N VAL A 82 -7.86 2.71 -14.48
CA VAL A 82 -9.21 2.23 -14.15
C VAL A 82 -9.66 1.15 -15.15
N LYS A 83 -9.45 1.40 -16.45
CA LYS A 83 -9.73 0.41 -17.51
C LYS A 83 -8.86 -0.83 -17.41
N PHE A 84 -7.57 -0.67 -17.10
CA PHE A 84 -6.64 -1.81 -16.93
C PHE A 84 -7.08 -2.71 -15.79
N TYR A 85 -7.42 -2.16 -14.65
CA TYR A 85 -7.90 -2.91 -13.48
C TYR A 85 -9.38 -3.32 -13.58
N SER A 86 -10.11 -2.87 -14.61
CA SER A 86 -11.57 -3.08 -14.76
C SER A 86 -12.38 -2.54 -13.59
N LEU A 87 -11.95 -1.42 -13.02
CA LEU A 87 -12.63 -0.72 -11.94
C LEU A 87 -13.75 0.19 -12.49
N SER A 88 -14.73 0.50 -11.65
CA SER A 88 -15.81 1.47 -11.98
C SER A 88 -15.36 2.92 -11.80
N ALA A 89 -14.42 3.16 -10.87
CA ALA A 89 -13.88 4.47 -10.54
C ALA A 89 -12.48 4.30 -9.93
N PRO A 90 -11.65 5.37 -9.83
CA PRO A 90 -10.32 5.30 -9.24
C PRO A 90 -10.31 5.04 -7.72
N TYR A 91 -11.45 5.25 -7.06
CA TYR A 91 -11.73 4.89 -5.68
C TYR A 91 -13.13 4.25 -5.62
N TYR A 92 -13.32 3.28 -4.74
CA TYR A 92 -14.55 2.48 -4.70
C TYR A 92 -14.73 1.82 -3.35
N SER A 93 -15.93 1.30 -3.10
CA SER A 93 -16.22 0.51 -1.90
C SER A 93 -16.89 -0.82 -2.24
N VAL A 94 -16.75 -1.78 -1.35
CA VAL A 94 -17.41 -3.08 -1.42
C VAL A 94 -18.01 -3.39 -0.05
N SER A 95 -19.31 -3.68 -0.03
CA SER A 95 -19.97 -4.19 1.19
C SER A 95 -19.70 -5.67 1.32
N TYR A 96 -19.21 -6.08 2.49
CA TYR A 96 -18.92 -7.45 2.82
C TYR A 96 -19.53 -7.76 4.21
N ASP A 97 -20.71 -8.34 4.20
CA ASP A 97 -21.49 -8.62 5.42
C ASP A 97 -21.66 -7.35 6.29
N ASN A 98 -21.20 -7.35 7.54
CA ASN A 98 -21.25 -6.21 8.46
C ASN A 98 -20.07 -5.22 8.28
N TYR A 99 -19.26 -5.43 7.27
CA TYR A 99 -18.09 -4.59 6.99
C TYR A 99 -18.26 -3.84 5.67
N LYS A 100 -17.55 -2.72 5.58
CA LYS A 100 -17.35 -2.01 4.33
C LYS A 100 -15.85 -1.90 4.05
N LEU A 101 -15.45 -2.37 2.90
CA LEU A 101 -14.10 -2.26 2.37
C LEU A 101 -14.06 -1.00 1.50
N ILE A 102 -13.19 -0.05 1.83
CA ILE A 102 -13.09 1.24 1.14
C ILE A 102 -11.68 1.36 0.55
N PHE A 103 -11.61 1.46 -0.76
CA PHE A 103 -10.39 1.56 -1.54
C PHE A 103 -10.22 2.99 -2.02
N MET A 104 -9.23 3.70 -1.49
CA MET A 104 -8.99 5.11 -1.75
C MET A 104 -7.87 5.32 -2.77
N ASN A 105 -8.03 6.38 -3.56
CA ASN A 105 -6.97 6.83 -4.45
C ASN A 105 -6.28 8.08 -3.88
N THR A 106 -5.09 7.89 -3.35
CA THR A 106 -4.28 8.97 -2.77
C THR A 106 -3.28 9.58 -3.77
N CYS A 107 -3.35 9.19 -5.05
CA CYS A 107 -2.44 9.65 -6.11
C CYS A 107 -2.93 10.98 -6.74
N TYR A 108 -3.05 11.99 -5.90
CA TYR A 108 -3.38 13.36 -6.29
C TYR A 108 -2.40 14.36 -5.68
N LEU A 109 -2.33 15.52 -6.31
CA LEU A 109 -1.58 16.68 -5.85
C LEU A 109 -2.45 17.93 -5.88
N THR A 110 -2.08 18.93 -5.08
CA THR A 110 -2.59 20.30 -5.21
C THR A 110 -1.46 21.21 -5.70
N GLU A 111 -1.69 21.89 -6.81
CA GLU A 111 -0.76 22.87 -7.37
C GLU A 111 -1.52 24.16 -7.64
N ASN A 112 -1.06 25.28 -7.07
CA ASN A 112 -1.73 26.59 -7.16
C ASN A 112 -3.22 26.55 -6.75
N GLY A 113 -3.57 25.74 -5.74
CA GLY A 113 -4.95 25.56 -5.26
C GLY A 113 -5.84 24.67 -6.15
N ILE A 114 -5.29 24.03 -7.17
CA ILE A 114 -6.01 23.12 -8.08
C ILE A 114 -5.60 21.69 -7.79
N GLU A 115 -6.57 20.84 -7.51
CA GLU A 115 -6.39 19.40 -7.35
C GLU A 115 -6.23 18.73 -8.72
N LYS A 116 -5.23 17.88 -8.84
CA LYS A 116 -4.91 17.14 -10.07
C LYS A 116 -4.52 15.71 -9.72
N SER A 117 -4.93 14.75 -10.53
CA SER A 117 -4.40 13.40 -10.42
C SER A 117 -2.93 13.34 -10.82
N TYR A 118 -2.22 12.36 -10.29
CA TYR A 118 -0.88 12.06 -10.76
C TYR A 118 -0.92 11.64 -12.23
N TYR A 119 0.07 12.11 -12.98
CA TYR A 119 0.32 11.75 -14.37
C TYR A 119 1.71 12.20 -14.78
N LYS A 120 2.51 11.32 -15.35
CA LYS A 120 3.88 11.63 -15.81
C LYS A 120 4.73 12.29 -14.73
N ARG A 121 4.59 11.82 -13.47
CA ARG A 121 5.32 12.33 -12.31
C ARG A 121 5.16 13.84 -12.07
N ASN A 122 4.00 14.41 -12.39
CA ASN A 122 3.67 15.82 -12.21
C ASN A 122 3.74 16.30 -10.75
N PHE A 123 3.72 15.38 -9.79
CA PHE A 123 3.87 15.69 -8.36
C PHE A 123 5.28 16.19 -7.97
N LYS A 124 6.29 16.02 -8.82
CA LYS A 124 7.68 16.46 -8.54
C LYS A 124 7.93 17.95 -8.78
N HIS A 125 6.90 18.75 -9.02
CA HIS A 125 7.06 20.22 -9.15
C HIS A 125 7.24 20.88 -7.78
N ASN A 126 8.10 21.90 -7.68
CA ASN A 126 8.40 22.60 -6.42
C ASN A 126 7.21 23.26 -5.73
N THR A 127 6.13 23.53 -6.47
CA THR A 127 4.90 24.18 -5.96
C THR A 127 3.78 23.17 -5.65
N SER A 128 4.04 21.87 -5.81
CA SER A 128 3.05 20.83 -5.58
C SER A 128 3.03 20.39 -4.12
N VAL A 129 1.82 20.23 -3.57
CA VAL A 129 1.56 19.56 -2.28
C VAL A 129 1.01 18.18 -2.59
N TYR A 130 1.68 17.14 -2.13
CA TYR A 130 1.35 15.75 -2.42
C TYR A 130 1.90 14.78 -1.36
N PRO A 131 1.37 13.57 -1.24
CA PRO A 131 0.08 13.12 -1.77
C PRO A 131 -1.10 13.81 -1.09
N VAL A 132 -2.26 13.86 -1.72
CA VAL A 132 -3.47 14.50 -1.15
C VAL A 132 -4.71 13.67 -1.52
N VAL A 133 -5.72 13.64 -0.64
CA VAL A 133 -7.06 13.15 -0.97
C VAL A 133 -7.89 14.34 -1.44
N PRO A 134 -8.42 14.31 -2.69
CA PRO A 134 -9.17 15.44 -3.23
C PRO A 134 -10.54 15.60 -2.54
N ILE A 135 -11.07 16.82 -2.57
CA ILE A 135 -12.32 17.16 -1.85
C ILE A 135 -13.51 16.31 -2.30
N ASP A 136 -13.58 15.95 -3.58
CA ASP A 136 -14.69 15.14 -4.08
C ASP A 136 -14.62 13.70 -3.57
N GLU A 137 -13.42 13.13 -3.40
CA GLU A 137 -13.23 11.83 -2.78
C GLU A 137 -13.52 11.87 -1.27
N ILE A 138 -13.16 12.97 -0.58
CA ILE A 138 -13.52 13.16 0.84
C ILE A 138 -15.04 13.20 1.02
N ARG A 139 -15.77 13.90 0.15
CA ARG A 139 -17.25 13.94 0.17
C ARG A 139 -17.86 12.55 -0.08
N TRP A 140 -17.33 11.83 -1.07
CA TRP A 140 -17.75 10.47 -1.34
C TRP A 140 -17.51 9.57 -0.15
N LEU A 141 -16.30 9.61 0.43
CA LEU A 141 -15.91 8.83 1.61
C LEU A 141 -16.84 9.12 2.80
N SER A 142 -17.13 10.39 3.08
CA SER A 142 -18.06 10.77 4.15
C SER A 142 -19.44 10.13 3.98
N ASN A 143 -19.94 10.02 2.75
CA ASN A 143 -21.19 9.32 2.45
C ASN A 143 -21.06 7.80 2.66
N GLU A 144 -19.91 7.21 2.25
CA GLU A 144 -19.67 5.78 2.42
C GLU A 144 -19.58 5.37 3.90
N LEU A 145 -19.05 6.25 4.76
CA LEU A 145 -18.89 5.99 6.19
C LEU A 145 -20.21 6.09 6.99
N ASN A 146 -21.24 6.71 6.42
CA ASN A 146 -22.51 6.99 7.12
C ASN A 146 -23.49 5.81 7.21
N ASP A 147 -23.16 4.62 6.72
CA ASP A 147 -24.08 3.47 6.72
C ASP A 147 -24.06 2.60 8.00
N GLY A 148 -23.25 2.99 8.98
CA GLY A 148 -23.13 2.30 10.28
C GLY A 148 -22.34 0.99 10.25
N LYS A 149 -21.76 0.61 9.11
CA LYS A 149 -20.89 -0.56 9.00
C LYS A 149 -19.49 -0.29 9.56
N LYS A 150 -18.84 -1.34 10.05
CA LYS A 150 -17.41 -1.29 10.39
C LYS A 150 -16.58 -1.19 9.13
N CYS A 151 -15.69 -0.19 9.04
CA CYS A 151 -14.95 0.12 7.83
C CYS A 151 -13.49 -0.28 7.91
N ILE A 152 -12.96 -0.77 6.79
CA ILE A 152 -11.53 -1.03 6.58
C ILE A 152 -11.11 -0.18 5.38
N ILE A 153 -10.09 0.64 5.57
CA ILE A 153 -9.57 1.57 4.57
C ILE A 153 -8.31 0.98 3.93
N PHE A 154 -8.26 0.99 2.62
CA PHE A 154 -7.10 0.60 1.83
C PHE A 154 -6.65 1.80 0.99
N SER A 155 -5.40 2.17 1.09
CA SER A 155 -4.80 3.28 0.35
C SER A 155 -3.39 2.94 -0.09
N HIS A 156 -2.81 3.71 -1.00
CA HIS A 156 -1.40 3.55 -1.31
C HIS A 156 -0.53 4.34 -0.34
N HIS A 157 -0.83 5.63 -0.11
CA HIS A 157 -0.06 6.47 0.82
C HIS A 157 -0.63 6.43 2.24
N SER A 158 0.24 6.61 3.23
CA SER A 158 -0.06 6.54 4.66
C SER A 158 -0.87 7.76 5.15
N PHE A 159 -1.81 7.52 6.08
CA PHE A 159 -2.53 8.56 6.81
C PHE A 159 -1.86 8.94 8.14
N VAL A 160 -0.71 8.33 8.50
CA VAL A 160 -0.01 8.61 9.77
C VAL A 160 1.46 8.94 9.59
N ASN A 161 2.09 8.59 8.47
CA ASN A 161 3.50 8.88 8.26
C ASN A 161 3.74 10.40 8.21
N GLU A 162 4.67 10.88 9.05
CA GLU A 162 5.03 12.30 9.17
C GLU A 162 6.18 12.71 8.23
N PHE A 163 6.80 11.74 7.56
CA PHE A 163 7.91 12.05 6.67
C PHE A 163 7.40 12.78 5.41
N PRO A 164 8.10 13.82 4.95
CA PRO A 164 7.67 14.59 3.79
C PRO A 164 7.37 13.71 2.57
N ASN A 165 6.21 13.93 1.95
CA ASN A 165 5.73 13.24 0.75
C ASN A 165 5.48 11.72 0.92
N ARG A 166 5.50 11.21 2.15
CA ARG A 166 5.16 9.83 2.47
C ARG A 166 3.74 9.69 3.02
N GLY A 167 3.39 10.56 3.97
CA GLY A 167 2.01 10.66 4.43
C GLY A 167 1.17 11.60 3.59
N VAL A 168 -0.13 11.32 3.52
CA VAL A 168 -1.13 12.18 2.87
C VAL A 168 -1.10 13.58 3.52
N SER A 169 -1.00 14.64 2.72
CA SER A 169 -0.79 16.00 3.23
C SER A 169 -1.97 16.53 4.04
N ASN A 170 -3.19 16.13 3.71
CA ASN A 170 -4.42 16.46 4.44
C ASN A 170 -4.86 15.33 5.39
N LYS A 171 -3.92 14.53 5.91
CA LYS A 171 -4.19 13.37 6.78
C LYS A 171 -4.97 13.69 8.05
N LEU A 172 -4.80 14.87 8.63
CA LEU A 172 -5.54 15.25 9.85
C LEU A 172 -7.05 15.27 9.62
N VAL A 173 -7.51 15.76 8.45
CA VAL A 173 -8.92 15.72 8.05
C VAL A 173 -9.39 14.28 7.92
N MET A 174 -8.55 13.40 7.36
CA MET A 174 -8.86 11.99 7.20
C MET A 174 -8.93 11.26 8.53
N GLN A 175 -7.95 11.51 9.43
CA GLN A 175 -7.93 10.91 10.77
C GLN A 175 -9.16 11.33 11.59
N GLU A 176 -9.58 12.60 11.51
CA GLU A 176 -10.80 13.08 12.15
C GLU A 176 -12.03 12.37 11.61
N LEU A 177 -12.15 12.23 10.28
CA LEU A 177 -13.25 11.52 9.64
C LEU A 177 -13.27 10.03 10.03
N PHE A 178 -12.10 9.39 10.13
CA PHE A 178 -12.00 7.98 10.52
C PHE A 178 -12.35 7.75 12.00
N ARG A 179 -11.87 8.62 12.89
CA ARG A 179 -12.18 8.58 14.33
C ARG A 179 -13.68 8.71 14.59
N ASP A 180 -14.35 9.62 13.88
CA ASP A 180 -15.75 9.95 14.09
C ASP A 180 -16.72 8.93 13.44
N ASN A 181 -16.18 7.95 12.74
CA ASN A 181 -16.91 6.88 12.07
C ASN A 181 -16.28 5.52 12.39
N SER A 182 -17.01 4.43 12.19
CA SER A 182 -16.61 3.08 12.60
C SER A 182 -15.43 2.49 11.78
N VAL A 183 -14.33 3.26 11.59
CA VAL A 183 -13.12 2.76 10.93
C VAL A 183 -12.28 1.98 11.93
N LEU A 184 -11.95 0.73 11.59
CA LEU A 184 -11.19 -0.19 12.45
C LEU A 184 -9.71 -0.22 12.08
N LEU A 185 -9.41 -0.21 10.79
CA LEU A 185 -8.08 -0.47 10.25
C LEU A 185 -7.87 0.30 8.95
N CYS A 186 -6.74 0.96 8.86
CA CYS A 186 -6.22 1.55 7.63
C CYS A 186 -4.94 0.82 7.22
N LEU A 187 -4.88 0.35 5.99
CA LEU A 187 -3.74 -0.36 5.41
C LEU A 187 -3.19 0.43 4.23
N ASN A 188 -1.88 0.63 4.21
CA ASN A 188 -1.20 1.30 3.11
C ASN A 188 0.14 0.64 2.74
N GLY A 189 0.64 0.95 1.55
CA GLY A 189 1.96 0.60 1.04
C GLY A 189 2.89 1.81 0.93
N HIS A 190 3.50 2.01 -0.25
CA HIS A 190 4.31 3.17 -0.65
C HIS A 190 5.64 3.35 0.07
N ASP A 191 5.69 3.13 1.37
CA ASP A 191 6.86 3.42 2.19
C ASP A 191 7.97 2.36 2.07
N HIS A 192 7.67 1.22 1.44
CA HIS A 192 8.57 0.08 1.31
C HIS A 192 9.20 -0.32 2.64
N GLY A 193 8.38 -0.36 3.67
CA GLY A 193 8.78 -0.69 5.02
C GLY A 193 7.58 -1.05 5.88
N ASP A 194 7.85 -1.47 7.10
CA ASP A 194 6.86 -1.94 8.05
C ASP A 194 6.66 -0.92 9.17
N SER A 195 5.41 -0.57 9.45
CA SER A 195 5.05 0.24 10.61
C SER A 195 3.64 -0.06 11.08
N PHE A 196 3.40 0.11 12.37
CA PHE A 196 2.09 0.00 12.99
C PHE A 196 1.89 1.12 14.01
N ALA A 197 0.73 1.75 13.97
CA ALA A 197 0.33 2.79 14.93
C ALA A 197 -1.15 2.67 15.26
N CYS A 198 -1.53 3.15 16.42
CA CYS A 198 -2.93 3.33 16.80
C CYS A 198 -3.13 4.83 17.14
N VAL A 199 -4.04 5.48 16.45
CA VAL A 199 -4.37 6.90 16.65
C VAL A 199 -5.89 6.98 16.79
N ASP A 200 -6.35 7.53 17.91
CA ASP A 200 -7.78 7.71 18.22
C ASP A 200 -8.62 6.42 18.02
N ASP A 201 -8.10 5.29 18.54
CA ASP A 201 -8.69 3.95 18.44
C ASP A 201 -8.75 3.35 17.02
N VAL A 202 -8.24 4.03 16.01
CA VAL A 202 -8.08 3.50 14.65
C VAL A 202 -6.67 2.90 14.50
N SER A 203 -6.58 1.69 13.97
CA SER A 203 -5.30 1.03 13.68
C SER A 203 -4.81 1.43 12.29
N TYR A 204 -3.54 1.77 12.18
CA TYR A 204 -2.87 2.11 10.92
C TYR A 204 -1.66 1.21 10.73
N MET A 205 -1.56 0.58 9.57
CA MET A 205 -0.43 -0.29 9.24
C MET A 205 0.09 0.02 7.85
N THR A 206 1.39 0.29 7.77
CA THR A 206 2.11 0.25 6.50
C THR A 206 2.58 -1.19 6.27
N VAL A 207 2.11 -1.78 5.19
CA VAL A 207 2.49 -3.12 4.74
C VAL A 207 3.76 -3.01 3.90
N ASN A 208 4.80 -3.71 4.31
CA ASN A 208 6.08 -3.67 3.64
C ASN A 208 5.97 -4.16 2.18
N SER A 209 6.88 -3.69 1.34
CA SER A 209 6.95 -4.06 -0.07
C SER A 209 7.13 -5.57 -0.26
N ALA A 210 6.47 -6.11 -1.27
CA ALA A 210 6.68 -7.47 -1.72
C ALA A 210 7.99 -7.65 -2.53
N ASN A 211 8.82 -6.61 -2.66
CA ASN A 211 9.99 -6.66 -3.54
C ASN A 211 11.27 -6.12 -2.89
N TYR A 212 11.30 -4.88 -2.42
CA TYR A 212 12.53 -4.22 -1.96
C TYR A 212 12.24 -3.08 -0.97
N ALA A 213 13.23 -2.72 -0.16
CA ALA A 213 13.26 -1.46 0.56
C ALA A 213 13.75 -0.34 -0.39
N TRP A 214 13.00 0.76 -0.47
CA TRP A 214 13.38 1.93 -1.26
C TRP A 214 14.11 2.96 -0.39
N LEU A 215 15.38 3.22 -0.71
CA LEU A 215 16.25 4.13 0.05
C LEU A 215 16.42 5.49 -0.64
N GLY A 216 15.79 5.69 -1.77
CA GLY A 216 15.82 6.94 -2.50
C GLY A 216 17.16 7.25 -3.15
N THR A 217 17.25 8.45 -3.70
CA THR A 217 18.42 8.92 -4.49
C THR A 217 19.64 9.24 -3.62
N GLN A 218 19.53 9.39 -2.30
CA GLN A 218 20.66 9.74 -1.44
C GLN A 218 21.73 8.67 -1.43
N ILE A 219 21.35 7.39 -1.43
CA ILE A 219 22.32 6.29 -1.53
C ILE A 219 22.86 6.15 -2.93
N ALA A 220 22.00 6.28 -3.95
CA ALA A 220 22.42 6.28 -5.35
C ALA A 220 23.39 7.43 -5.71
N SER A 221 23.38 8.52 -4.95
CA SER A 221 24.31 9.65 -5.12
C SER A 221 25.67 9.45 -4.45
N SER A 222 25.84 8.45 -3.58
CA SER A 222 27.14 8.12 -3.01
C SER A 222 28.02 7.40 -4.02
N LYS A 223 29.03 8.10 -4.57
CA LYS A 223 29.97 7.51 -5.54
C LYS A 223 30.59 6.19 -5.02
N THR A 224 31.03 6.18 -3.76
CA THR A 224 31.66 5.01 -3.15
C THR A 224 30.72 3.80 -3.09
N LEU A 225 29.44 4.02 -2.74
CA LEU A 225 28.45 2.95 -2.68
C LEU A 225 28.07 2.48 -4.08
N MET A 226 27.91 3.39 -5.04
CA MET A 226 27.58 3.04 -6.42
C MET A 226 28.72 2.35 -7.15
N GLU A 227 29.98 2.68 -6.86
CA GLU A 227 31.15 1.96 -7.38
C GLU A 227 31.19 0.51 -6.84
N LYS A 228 30.87 0.34 -5.56
CA LYS A 228 30.86 -0.99 -4.93
C LYS A 228 29.59 -1.80 -5.26
N TYR A 229 28.44 -1.14 -5.37
CA TYR A 229 27.11 -1.75 -5.53
C TYR A 229 26.30 -1.05 -6.64
N SER A 230 26.82 -1.03 -7.86
CA SER A 230 26.21 -0.32 -9.00
C SER A 230 24.78 -0.74 -9.34
N TYR A 231 24.38 -1.92 -8.90
CA TYR A 231 23.04 -2.49 -9.10
C TYR A 231 22.01 -2.02 -8.08
N LEU A 232 22.40 -1.37 -6.97
CA LEU A 232 21.44 -0.98 -5.92
C LEU A 232 20.42 0.05 -6.39
N GLN A 233 20.84 1.03 -7.18
CA GLN A 233 19.98 2.12 -7.70
C GLN A 233 18.99 2.69 -6.65
N GLY A 234 19.35 2.65 -5.35
CA GLY A 234 18.50 3.07 -4.24
C GLY A 234 17.57 1.98 -3.67
N MET A 235 17.71 0.73 -4.10
CA MET A 235 16.89 -0.40 -3.67
C MET A 235 17.73 -1.46 -2.94
N LEU A 236 17.19 -1.99 -1.83
CA LEU A 236 17.68 -3.22 -1.18
C LEU A 236 16.66 -4.32 -1.38
N GLN A 237 16.93 -5.25 -2.29
CA GLN A 237 15.99 -6.26 -2.72
C GLN A 237 15.79 -7.33 -1.63
N TYR A 238 14.54 -7.72 -1.39
CA TYR A 238 14.18 -8.83 -0.53
C TYR A 238 14.28 -10.16 -1.29
N ALA A 239 14.68 -11.21 -0.58
CA ALA A 239 14.81 -12.55 -1.16
C ALA A 239 13.45 -13.20 -1.44
N GLN A 240 12.42 -12.85 -0.65
CA GLN A 240 11.06 -13.37 -0.77
C GLN A 240 10.07 -12.24 -1.04
N ALA A 241 8.99 -12.53 -1.76
CA ALA A 241 7.83 -11.66 -1.80
C ALA A 241 7.03 -11.82 -0.50
N MET A 242 6.72 -10.70 0.16
CA MET A 242 6.01 -10.70 1.44
C MET A 242 4.55 -10.33 1.29
N SER A 243 3.71 -10.91 2.14
CA SER A 243 2.29 -10.63 2.25
C SER A 243 1.84 -10.78 3.71
N ALA A 244 0.75 -10.13 4.09
CA ALA A 244 0.13 -10.37 5.39
C ALA A 244 -1.23 -11.06 5.21
N TYR A 245 -1.55 -11.96 6.14
CA TYR A 245 -2.88 -12.54 6.27
C TYR A 245 -3.61 -11.88 7.43
N ILE A 246 -4.82 -11.42 7.21
CA ILE A 246 -5.58 -10.67 8.19
C ILE A 246 -6.92 -11.35 8.45
N GLU A 247 -7.27 -11.50 9.72
CA GLU A 247 -8.57 -11.95 10.19
C GLU A 247 -9.22 -10.88 11.07
N ILE A 248 -10.51 -10.62 10.85
CA ILE A 248 -11.31 -9.71 11.69
C ILE A 248 -12.59 -10.44 12.07
N ASP A 249 -12.81 -10.71 13.36
CA ASP A 249 -13.93 -11.53 13.84
C ASP A 249 -14.99 -10.76 14.64
N GLY A 250 -14.87 -9.45 14.73
CA GLY A 250 -15.79 -8.59 15.48
C GLY A 250 -15.33 -8.32 16.92
N HIS A 251 -14.38 -9.08 17.47
CA HIS A 251 -13.78 -8.89 18.79
C HIS A 251 -12.34 -8.38 18.68
N GLU A 252 -11.64 -8.77 17.63
CA GLU A 252 -10.24 -8.40 17.41
C GLU A 252 -9.88 -8.41 15.93
N ILE A 253 -8.80 -7.71 15.62
CA ILE A 253 -8.05 -7.80 14.37
C ILE A 253 -6.80 -8.63 14.66
N ARG A 254 -6.58 -9.67 13.88
CA ARG A 254 -5.36 -10.46 13.90
C ARG A 254 -4.61 -10.29 12.58
N ILE A 255 -3.42 -9.77 12.64
CA ILE A 255 -2.52 -9.60 11.51
C ILE A 255 -1.40 -10.62 11.66
N PHE A 256 -1.29 -11.51 10.70
CA PHE A 256 -0.22 -12.50 10.60
C PHE A 256 0.73 -12.04 9.51
N GLY A 257 1.85 -11.48 9.94
CA GLY A 257 2.91 -11.04 9.06
C GLY A 257 3.88 -12.15 8.71
N GLU A 258 4.94 -11.78 8.01
CA GLU A 258 5.99 -12.68 7.56
C GLU A 258 7.37 -12.07 7.87
N GLU A 259 8.35 -12.95 8.08
CA GLU A 259 9.76 -12.58 8.15
C GLU A 259 10.48 -13.08 6.89
N GLY A 260 11.31 -12.24 6.31
CA GLY A 260 12.10 -12.53 5.13
C GLY A 260 13.58 -12.22 5.36
N SER A 261 14.31 -12.09 4.27
CA SER A 261 15.72 -11.70 4.26
C SER A 261 16.03 -10.79 3.09
N TYR A 262 17.14 -10.07 3.14
CA TYR A 262 17.67 -9.39 1.96
C TYR A 262 18.30 -10.40 0.99
N LEU A 263 18.19 -10.14 -0.30
CA LEU A 263 18.73 -11.03 -1.33
C LEU A 263 20.26 -11.02 -1.34
N SER A 264 20.88 -9.85 -1.21
CA SER A 264 22.34 -9.72 -1.30
C SER A 264 22.91 -8.64 -0.38
N VAL A 265 22.54 -7.37 -0.57
CA VAL A 265 23.04 -6.24 0.21
C VAL A 265 22.06 -5.92 1.32
N THR A 266 22.60 -5.66 2.49
CA THR A 266 21.83 -5.33 3.70
C THR A 266 22.02 -3.86 4.08
N PRO A 267 21.18 -3.29 4.96
CA PRO A 267 21.42 -1.96 5.52
C PRO A 267 22.79 -1.81 6.20
N ASP A 268 23.34 -2.88 6.82
CA ASP A 268 24.65 -2.86 7.48
C ASP A 268 25.78 -2.59 6.47
N ASP A 269 25.69 -3.13 5.26
CA ASP A 269 26.69 -2.93 4.19
C ASP A 269 26.77 -1.47 3.74
N ILE A 270 25.72 -0.68 3.99
CA ILE A 270 25.62 0.73 3.66
C ILE A 270 25.60 1.63 4.91
N ALA A 271 25.98 1.10 6.07
CA ALA A 271 26.05 1.80 7.35
C ALA A 271 24.72 2.38 7.85
N LEU A 272 23.59 1.74 7.53
CA LEU A 272 22.25 2.07 8.00
C LEU A 272 21.82 1.07 9.11
N TYR A 273 22.46 1.17 10.27
CA TYR A 273 22.37 0.18 11.34
C TYR A 273 21.06 0.17 12.12
N ASP A 274 20.27 1.23 12.04
CA ASP A 274 18.96 1.30 12.71
C ASP A 274 17.83 0.64 11.90
N TYR A 275 18.12 0.26 10.65
CA TYR A 275 17.14 -0.35 9.73
C TYR A 275 15.87 0.50 9.57
N LYS A 276 16.00 1.83 9.63
CA LYS A 276 14.90 2.77 9.45
C LYS A 276 15.12 3.69 8.25
N TRP A 277 14.06 3.93 7.52
CA TRP A 277 14.06 4.86 6.40
C TRP A 277 12.70 5.53 6.24
N ASN A 278 12.66 6.85 6.04
CA ASN A 278 11.43 7.60 5.81
C ASN A 278 10.30 7.32 6.82
N GLY A 279 10.65 7.11 8.09
CA GLY A 279 9.69 6.92 9.18
C GLY A 279 9.23 5.46 9.41
N VAL A 280 9.70 4.50 8.60
CA VAL A 280 9.32 3.09 8.70
C VAL A 280 10.52 2.17 8.91
N SER A 281 10.29 0.95 9.41
CA SER A 281 11.29 -0.11 9.46
C SER A 281 11.44 -0.73 8.08
N ILE A 282 12.67 -0.76 7.57
CA ILE A 282 12.99 -1.41 6.29
C ILE A 282 13.47 -2.85 6.45
N LYS A 283 13.37 -3.44 7.64
CA LYS A 283 13.64 -4.87 7.80
C LYS A 283 12.75 -5.67 6.85
N PRO A 284 13.25 -6.78 6.26
CA PRO A 284 12.46 -7.62 5.38
C PRO A 284 11.43 -8.42 6.19
N GLN A 285 10.41 -7.73 6.69
CA GLN A 285 9.35 -8.30 7.50
C GLN A 285 8.06 -7.52 7.31
N ILE A 286 6.94 -8.18 7.56
CA ILE A 286 5.66 -7.57 7.90
C ILE A 286 5.35 -7.99 9.32
N SER A 287 5.17 -7.06 10.24
CA SER A 287 4.95 -7.35 11.66
C SER A 287 3.57 -7.96 11.92
N SER A 288 3.52 -8.87 12.91
CA SER A 288 2.25 -9.47 13.36
C SER A 288 1.65 -8.67 14.50
N HIS A 289 0.34 -8.44 14.46
CA HIS A 289 -0.37 -7.67 15.48
C HIS A 289 -1.68 -8.35 15.89
N ARG A 290 -2.09 -8.08 17.13
CA ARG A 290 -3.40 -8.46 17.66
C ARG A 290 -4.01 -7.25 18.34
N VAL A 291 -5.12 -6.76 17.79
CA VAL A 291 -5.78 -5.53 18.23
C VAL A 291 -7.18 -5.86 18.70
N PRO A 292 -7.46 -5.75 20.00
CA PRO A 292 -8.83 -5.89 20.51
C PRO A 292 -9.71 -4.77 19.93
N LEU A 293 -10.89 -5.14 19.46
CA LEU A 293 -11.91 -4.17 19.05
C LEU A 293 -12.77 -3.80 20.25
N LYS A 294 -13.03 -2.51 20.41
CA LYS A 294 -14.02 -2.07 21.39
C LYS A 294 -15.39 -2.63 20.97
N LEU A 295 -16.06 -3.29 21.89
CA LEU A 295 -17.47 -3.63 21.71
C LEU A 295 -18.22 -2.29 21.78
N PHE A 296 -18.76 -1.86 20.68
CA PHE A 296 -19.72 -0.77 20.67
C PHE A 296 -21.04 -1.38 21.14
N ASP A 297 -21.46 -0.99 22.35
CA ASP A 297 -22.77 -1.31 22.92
C ASP A 297 -23.91 -0.66 22.10
#